data_da3bfa5cac3afadb451a9a00b518d9e3
#
_entry.id   da3bfa5cac3afadb451a9a00b518d9e3
#
_cell.length_a   1.000
_cell.length_b   1.000
_cell.length_c   1.000
_cell.angle_alpha   90.00
_cell.angle_beta   90.00
_cell.angle_gamma   90.00
#
_symmetry.space_group_name_H-M   'P 1'
#
loop_
_entity.id
_entity.type
_entity.pdbx_description
1 polymer ?
#
loop_
_entity_poly.entity_id
_entity_poly.type
_entity_poly.pdbx_seq_one_letter_code
_entity_poly.pdbx_strand_id
1 'polypeptide(L)'
;NITSVAGCSIGSLVGGIYAAGGLQDFKKWLFRLDNSRLMSLLDVSLSKSYLVKGDKVISAIKEVVPDVNIEDLRIPYAAVATDLYTGEEVVFREGKLFDAIRASISIPSLFRPVTYGRHKLIDGGAVNTAPFSIVQRNGHDILVSFDVNRLDSNKIAKNLEDLQKVRKEDGRMDLGDILGEIRKHKTDSILDFVKIAGDETLKALEKNREAGQRLRSASELAEKQNMPFAGEDNYYSILSRTFSLMLRTISGLQIEMYKPDILVTMSFDAYGSISDYARGEEISELGRQLMSEALDKYERENHDF
;
A
#
# COMPACT_ATOMS: atom_id res chain seq x y z
N ASN A 1 4.69 25.35 11.19
CA ASN A 1 5.65 24.99 10.12
C ASN A 1 6.10 23.54 10.32
N ILE A 2 6.19 22.77 9.23
CA ILE A 2 6.73 21.41 9.26
C ILE A 2 8.25 21.50 9.29
N THR A 3 8.86 20.90 10.30
CA THR A 3 10.31 20.96 10.57
C THR A 3 11.06 19.71 10.13
N SER A 4 10.38 18.58 10.01
CA SER A 4 10.94 17.31 9.54
C SER A 4 9.83 16.38 9.04
N VAL A 5 10.15 15.49 8.13
CA VAL A 5 9.23 14.49 7.57
C VAL A 5 9.90 13.12 7.54
N ALA A 6 9.23 12.10 8.03
CA ALA A 6 9.61 10.71 7.80
C ALA A 6 8.41 9.95 7.23
N GLY A 7 8.64 9.11 6.25
CA GLY A 7 7.58 8.38 5.58
C GLY A 7 7.93 6.95 5.22
N CYS A 8 6.91 6.11 5.20
CA CYS A 8 6.95 4.76 4.70
C CYS A 8 5.92 4.59 3.58
N SER A 9 6.25 3.84 2.54
CA SER A 9 5.36 3.56 1.41
C SER A 9 4.77 4.84 0.80
N ILE A 10 3.45 4.95 0.69
CA ILE A 10 2.79 6.17 0.19
C ILE A 10 3.17 7.42 0.99
N GLY A 11 3.43 7.27 2.29
CA GLY A 11 3.90 8.35 3.15
C GLY A 11 5.29 8.84 2.76
N SER A 12 6.18 7.97 2.28
CA SER A 12 7.48 8.36 1.75
C SER A 12 7.34 9.15 0.45
N LEU A 13 6.44 8.74 -0.45
CA LEU A 13 6.17 9.43 -1.70
C LEU A 13 5.65 10.85 -1.46
N VAL A 14 4.56 10.97 -0.71
CA VAL A 14 3.91 12.27 -0.47
C VAL A 14 4.82 13.19 0.36
N GLY A 15 5.44 12.64 1.42
CA GLY A 15 6.34 13.38 2.29
C GLY A 15 7.60 13.86 1.57
N GLY A 16 8.20 13.02 0.73
CA GLY A 16 9.37 13.37 -0.07
C GLY A 16 9.08 14.44 -1.13
N ILE A 17 7.95 14.31 -1.84
CA ILE A 17 7.49 15.32 -2.80
C ILE A 17 7.22 16.66 -2.10
N TYR A 18 6.62 16.63 -0.89
CA TYR A 18 6.41 17.83 -0.08
C TYR A 18 7.75 18.47 0.32
N ALA A 19 8.69 17.70 0.83
CA ALA A 19 10.00 18.19 1.25
C ALA A 19 10.81 18.78 0.06
N ALA A 20 10.62 18.23 -1.14
CA ALA A 20 11.17 18.75 -2.39
C ALA A 20 10.46 20.00 -2.92
N GLY A 21 9.37 20.45 -2.27
CA GLY A 21 8.58 21.60 -2.72
C GLY A 21 7.68 21.34 -3.94
N GLY A 22 7.58 20.08 -4.40
CA GLY A 22 6.86 19.69 -5.61
C GLY A 22 5.38 19.32 -5.40
N LEU A 23 4.85 19.45 -4.16
CA LEU A 23 3.52 18.93 -3.83
C LEU A 23 2.39 19.53 -4.68
N GLN A 24 2.45 20.81 -4.99
CA GLN A 24 1.39 21.48 -5.76
C GLN A 24 1.36 21.03 -7.23
N ASP A 25 2.52 20.81 -7.84
CA ASP A 25 2.60 20.34 -9.22
C ASP A 25 2.26 18.86 -9.33
N PHE A 26 2.70 18.06 -8.34
CA PHE A 26 2.27 16.67 -8.20
C PHE A 26 0.74 16.56 -8.01
N LYS A 27 0.14 17.40 -7.17
CA LYS A 27 -1.31 17.46 -6.97
C LYS A 27 -2.06 17.77 -8.26
N LYS A 28 -1.62 18.78 -9.01
CA LYS A 28 -2.21 19.12 -10.32
C LYS A 28 -2.09 17.98 -11.32
N TRP A 29 -0.95 17.29 -11.33
CA TRP A 29 -0.72 16.13 -12.18
C TRP A 29 -1.63 14.96 -11.79
N LEU A 30 -1.69 14.63 -10.51
CA LEU A 30 -2.52 13.54 -9.97
C LEU A 30 -4.01 13.75 -10.29
N PHE A 31 -4.53 14.97 -10.15
CA PHE A 31 -5.95 15.29 -10.42
C PHE A 31 -6.33 15.22 -11.90
N ARG A 32 -5.35 15.18 -12.80
CA ARG A 32 -5.55 14.97 -14.23
C ARG A 32 -5.47 13.52 -14.67
N LEU A 33 -5.16 12.62 -13.73
CA LEU A 33 -5.12 11.19 -14.03
C LEU A 33 -6.55 10.65 -14.13
N ASP A 34 -6.87 10.13 -15.30
CA ASP A 34 -8.02 9.25 -15.49
C ASP A 34 -7.59 7.78 -15.43
N ASN A 35 -8.57 6.87 -15.40
CA ASN A 35 -8.31 5.44 -15.35
C ASN A 35 -7.45 4.94 -16.52
N SER A 36 -7.59 5.50 -17.72
CA SER A 36 -6.81 5.12 -18.90
C SER A 36 -5.34 5.49 -18.74
N ARG A 37 -5.07 6.73 -18.32
CA ARG A 37 -3.72 7.20 -18.03
C ARG A 37 -3.08 6.42 -16.88
N LEU A 38 -3.83 6.21 -15.81
CA LEU A 38 -3.38 5.41 -14.67
C LEU A 38 -2.96 4.01 -15.11
N MET A 39 -3.81 3.33 -15.90
CA MET A 39 -3.48 2.00 -16.43
C MET A 39 -2.26 2.01 -17.35
N SER A 40 -2.01 3.08 -18.10
CA SER A 40 -0.82 3.22 -18.96
C SER A 40 0.49 3.36 -18.17
N LEU A 41 0.39 3.86 -16.93
CA LEU A 41 1.52 4.00 -16.01
C LEU A 41 1.88 2.67 -15.31
N LEU A 42 0.95 1.71 -15.31
CA LEU A 42 1.22 0.39 -14.77
C LEU A 42 2.03 -0.41 -15.79
N ASP A 43 3.32 -0.57 -15.53
CA ASP A 43 4.21 -1.44 -16.31
C ASP A 43 4.05 -2.90 -15.87
N VAL A 44 2.90 -3.49 -16.26
CA VAL A 44 2.52 -4.85 -15.90
C VAL A 44 3.59 -5.84 -16.36
N SER A 45 3.93 -6.78 -15.49
CA SER A 45 4.95 -7.80 -15.69
C SER A 45 4.33 -9.20 -15.73
N LEU A 46 4.88 -10.07 -16.57
CA LEU A 46 4.57 -11.51 -16.56
C LEU A 46 5.43 -12.28 -15.53
N SER A 47 6.06 -11.58 -14.60
CA SER A 47 6.86 -12.20 -13.54
C SER A 47 5.96 -12.96 -12.54
N LYS A 48 6.46 -14.09 -12.05
CA LYS A 48 5.79 -14.84 -10.96
C LYS A 48 5.95 -14.16 -9.60
N SER A 49 6.82 -13.15 -9.48
CA SER A 49 7.20 -12.54 -8.20
C SER A 49 6.56 -11.17 -7.95
N TYR A 50 6.06 -10.50 -9.00
CA TYR A 50 5.44 -9.17 -8.89
C TYR A 50 4.55 -8.89 -10.12
N LEU A 51 3.55 -8.04 -9.92
CA LEU A 51 2.60 -7.65 -10.97
C LEU A 51 3.06 -6.43 -11.77
N VAL A 52 3.72 -5.47 -11.13
CA VAL A 52 4.10 -4.17 -11.72
C VAL A 52 5.58 -3.91 -11.44
N LYS A 53 6.31 -3.39 -12.44
CA LYS A 53 7.72 -2.99 -12.23
C LYS A 53 7.83 -1.71 -11.39
N GLY A 54 6.93 -0.75 -11.60
CA GLY A 54 6.85 0.52 -10.87
C GLY A 54 7.76 1.62 -11.42
N ASP A 55 8.51 1.34 -12.48
CA ASP A 55 9.48 2.30 -13.01
C ASP A 55 8.79 3.43 -13.80
N LYS A 56 7.68 3.12 -14.52
CA LYS A 56 6.93 4.12 -15.29
C LYS A 56 6.25 5.15 -14.40
N VAL A 57 5.66 4.73 -13.28
CA VAL A 57 5.03 5.65 -12.32
C VAL A 57 6.06 6.65 -11.79
N ILE A 58 7.21 6.16 -11.33
CA ILE A 58 8.29 7.02 -10.85
C ILE A 58 8.79 7.95 -11.95
N SER A 59 8.97 7.46 -13.17
CA SER A 59 9.40 8.29 -14.29
C SER A 59 8.40 9.42 -14.60
N ALA A 60 7.11 9.12 -14.58
CA ALA A 60 6.07 10.11 -14.81
C ALA A 60 6.01 11.17 -13.69
N ILE A 61 6.26 10.79 -12.44
CA ILE A 61 6.32 11.75 -11.33
C ILE A 61 7.58 12.63 -11.46
N LYS A 62 8.71 12.09 -11.90
CA LYS A 62 9.94 12.86 -12.15
C LYS A 62 9.79 13.93 -13.23
N GLU A 63 8.82 13.83 -14.12
CA GLU A 63 8.52 14.87 -15.12
C GLU A 63 7.92 16.14 -14.49
N VAL A 64 7.28 16.00 -13.32
CA VAL A 64 6.57 17.10 -12.63
C VAL A 64 7.22 17.50 -11.30
N VAL A 65 8.05 16.63 -10.72
CA VAL A 65 8.78 16.89 -9.48
C VAL A 65 10.27 16.62 -9.71
N PRO A 66 11.17 17.56 -9.41
CA PRO A 66 12.60 17.38 -9.59
C PRO A 66 13.16 16.22 -8.77
N ASP A 67 14.02 15.40 -9.38
CA ASP A 67 14.77 14.35 -8.68
C ASP A 67 16.01 14.95 -8.02
N VAL A 68 15.87 15.43 -6.81
CA VAL A 68 16.92 16.04 -6.00
C VAL A 68 17.58 15.00 -5.07
N ASN A 69 18.68 15.36 -4.45
CA ASN A 69 19.21 14.54 -3.37
C ASN A 69 18.50 14.87 -2.06
N ILE A 70 18.36 13.88 -1.21
CA ILE A 70 17.64 14.00 0.07
C ILE A 70 18.36 14.97 0.99
N GLU A 71 19.67 14.92 1.04
CA GLU A 71 20.53 15.80 1.86
C GLU A 71 20.47 17.28 1.46
N ASP A 72 20.01 17.59 0.23
CA ASP A 72 19.88 18.95 -0.28
C ASP A 72 18.49 19.55 0.00
N LEU A 73 17.56 18.79 0.60
CA LEU A 73 16.21 19.25 0.90
C LEU A 73 16.19 20.27 2.03
N ARG A 74 15.32 21.28 1.91
CA ARG A 74 15.16 22.32 2.94
C ARG A 74 14.53 21.75 4.23
N ILE A 75 13.68 20.76 4.11
CA ILE A 75 13.02 20.07 5.21
C ILE A 75 13.69 18.71 5.31
N PRO A 76 14.33 18.38 6.44
CA PRO A 76 14.88 17.06 6.70
C PRO A 76 13.85 15.97 6.39
N TYR A 77 14.25 15.04 5.55
CA TYR A 77 13.38 13.95 5.10
C TYR A 77 14.04 12.59 5.32
N ALA A 78 13.22 11.59 5.63
CA ALA A 78 13.66 10.21 5.64
C ALA A 78 12.60 9.28 5.02
N ALA A 79 13.05 8.32 4.23
CA ALA A 79 12.21 7.21 3.74
C ALA A 79 12.68 5.90 4.35
N VAL A 80 11.72 4.99 4.60
CA VAL A 80 12.00 3.67 5.17
C VAL A 80 11.71 2.59 4.15
N ALA A 81 12.65 1.65 4.00
CA ALA A 81 12.46 0.39 3.29
C ALA A 81 12.88 -0.77 4.21
N THR A 82 12.63 -2.00 3.78
CA THR A 82 13.00 -3.22 4.50
C THR A 82 13.91 -4.07 3.64
N ASP A 83 15.03 -4.56 4.18
CA ASP A 83 15.82 -5.59 3.50
C ASP A 83 15.09 -6.94 3.59
N LEU A 84 14.73 -7.48 2.44
CA LEU A 84 13.99 -8.74 2.33
C LEU A 84 14.72 -9.94 2.94
N TYR A 85 16.05 -9.91 2.96
CA TYR A 85 16.85 -11.06 3.40
C TYR A 85 17.21 -11.01 4.89
N THR A 86 17.45 -9.81 5.42
CA THR A 86 17.84 -9.66 6.82
C THR A 86 16.67 -9.28 7.71
N GLY A 87 15.58 -8.71 7.13
CA GLY A 87 14.48 -8.13 7.89
C GLY A 87 14.84 -6.79 8.54
N GLU A 88 16.00 -6.24 8.25
CA GLU A 88 16.45 -4.98 8.83
C GLU A 88 15.77 -3.78 8.17
N GLU A 89 15.54 -2.75 8.96
CA GLU A 89 15.10 -1.45 8.48
C GLU A 89 16.23 -0.74 7.73
N VAL A 90 15.91 -0.21 6.55
CA VAL A 90 16.82 0.63 5.77
C VAL A 90 16.27 2.03 5.69
N VAL A 91 16.98 2.99 6.30
CA VAL A 91 16.57 4.39 6.37
C VAL A 91 17.37 5.21 5.38
N PHE A 92 16.69 5.81 4.42
CA PHE A 92 17.27 6.73 3.45
C PHE A 92 17.19 8.16 3.97
N ARG A 93 18.35 8.78 4.21
CA ARG A 93 18.51 10.19 4.61
C ARG A 93 19.42 10.97 3.63
N GLU A 94 19.95 10.29 2.64
CA GLU A 94 20.84 10.80 1.60
C GLU A 94 20.65 10.04 0.29
N GLY A 95 21.18 10.56 -0.81
CA GLY A 95 21.06 10.01 -2.14
C GLY A 95 19.81 10.49 -2.89
N LYS A 96 19.50 9.87 -4.01
CA LYS A 96 18.38 10.30 -4.87
C LYS A 96 17.05 10.07 -4.20
N LEU A 97 16.21 11.14 -4.15
CA LEU A 97 14.90 11.11 -3.53
C LEU A 97 14.00 10.01 -4.11
N PHE A 98 13.95 9.89 -5.42
CA PHE A 98 13.07 8.91 -6.06
C PHE A 98 13.61 7.48 -6.00
N ASP A 99 14.89 7.26 -5.77
CA ASP A 99 15.42 5.92 -5.50
C ASP A 99 14.99 5.44 -4.11
N ALA A 100 15.04 6.32 -3.11
CA ALA A 100 14.54 6.05 -1.77
C ALA A 100 13.01 5.79 -1.75
N ILE A 101 12.25 6.65 -2.42
CA ILE A 101 10.80 6.49 -2.58
C ILE A 101 10.49 5.16 -3.28
N ARG A 102 11.19 4.84 -4.38
CA ARG A 102 10.98 3.61 -5.15
C ARG A 102 11.25 2.37 -4.32
N ALA A 103 12.26 2.39 -3.47
CA ALA A 103 12.51 1.31 -2.51
C ALA A 103 11.37 1.20 -1.49
N SER A 104 10.97 2.32 -0.90
CA SER A 104 9.97 2.39 0.16
C SER A 104 8.57 1.94 -0.28
N ILE A 105 8.18 2.15 -1.55
CA ILE A 105 6.88 1.73 -2.09
C ILE A 105 6.88 0.32 -2.69
N SER A 106 7.92 -0.47 -2.51
CA SER A 106 8.08 -1.81 -3.11
C SER A 106 7.23 -2.86 -2.41
N ILE A 107 5.91 -2.69 -2.41
CA ILE A 107 4.94 -3.62 -1.80
C ILE A 107 5.15 -5.03 -2.36
N PRO A 108 5.40 -6.04 -1.50
CA PRO A 108 5.57 -7.42 -1.92
C PRO A 108 4.42 -7.92 -2.79
N SER A 109 4.72 -8.70 -3.81
CA SER A 109 3.82 -9.20 -4.85
C SER A 109 3.26 -8.15 -5.81
N LEU A 110 3.08 -6.90 -5.40
CA LEU A 110 2.60 -5.82 -6.26
C LEU A 110 3.74 -5.20 -7.06
N PHE A 111 4.73 -4.64 -6.39
CA PHE A 111 5.86 -4.01 -7.04
C PHE A 111 7.13 -4.87 -7.01
N ARG A 112 7.95 -4.69 -8.06
CA ARG A 112 9.27 -5.33 -8.13
C ARG A 112 10.15 -4.83 -6.97
N PRO A 113 10.73 -5.73 -6.14
CA PRO A 113 11.73 -5.36 -5.15
C PRO A 113 12.92 -4.62 -5.78
N VAL A 114 13.46 -3.62 -5.08
CA VAL A 114 14.62 -2.84 -5.53
C VAL A 114 15.91 -3.52 -5.10
N THR A 115 16.88 -3.63 -6.02
CA THR A 115 18.24 -4.05 -5.67
C THR A 115 19.07 -2.80 -5.35
N TYR A 116 19.61 -2.75 -4.13
CA TYR A 116 20.44 -1.66 -3.65
C TYR A 116 21.76 -2.23 -3.09
N GLY A 117 22.81 -2.16 -3.88
CA GLY A 117 24.05 -2.86 -3.56
C GLY A 117 23.84 -4.37 -3.46
N ARG A 118 24.12 -4.95 -2.29
CA ARG A 118 23.86 -6.37 -1.98
C ARG A 118 22.49 -6.64 -1.39
N HIS A 119 21.73 -5.59 -1.08
CA HIS A 119 20.43 -5.66 -0.43
C HIS A 119 19.31 -5.81 -1.47
N LYS A 120 18.24 -6.46 -1.08
CA LYS A 120 17.01 -6.52 -1.85
C LYS A 120 15.88 -5.91 -1.02
N LEU A 121 15.45 -4.72 -1.44
CA LEU A 121 14.55 -3.89 -0.66
C LEU A 121 13.10 -4.10 -1.08
N ILE A 122 12.25 -4.17 -0.07
CA ILE A 122 10.78 -4.17 -0.16
C ILE A 122 10.24 -2.99 0.64
N ASP A 123 8.91 -2.81 0.60
CA ASP A 123 8.20 -1.76 1.34
C ASP A 123 8.60 -1.75 2.82
N GLY A 124 8.86 -0.56 3.33
CA GLY A 124 9.30 -0.35 4.71
C GLY A 124 8.26 -0.77 5.74
N GLY A 125 6.98 -0.81 5.35
CA GLY A 125 5.88 -1.21 6.21
C GLY A 125 5.99 -2.64 6.75
N ALA A 126 6.83 -3.49 6.14
CA ALA A 126 7.08 -4.82 6.67
C ALA A 126 7.68 -4.79 8.10
N VAL A 127 8.38 -3.71 8.48
CA VAL A 127 8.99 -3.56 9.81
C VAL A 127 8.66 -2.23 10.48
N ASN A 128 8.46 -1.14 9.73
CA ASN A 128 8.20 0.19 10.28
C ASN A 128 7.19 0.97 9.41
N THR A 129 5.92 0.83 9.73
CA THR A 129 4.82 1.44 8.98
C THR A 129 4.67 2.94 9.28
N ALA A 130 4.90 3.33 10.53
CA ALA A 130 4.81 4.70 11.01
C ALA A 130 6.14 5.10 11.67
N PRO A 131 7.09 5.70 10.90
CA PRO A 131 8.48 5.84 11.32
C PRO A 131 8.71 6.97 12.33
N PHE A 132 8.03 6.91 13.48
CA PHE A 132 8.13 7.89 14.56
C PHE A 132 9.54 8.02 15.13
N SER A 133 10.27 6.90 15.23
CA SER A 133 11.66 6.89 15.71
C SER A 133 12.64 7.53 14.73
N ILE A 134 12.21 7.73 13.48
CA ILE A 134 13.06 8.20 12.39
C ILE A 134 12.92 9.69 12.15
N VAL A 135 11.73 10.27 12.39
CA VAL A 135 11.50 11.71 12.22
C VAL A 135 12.38 12.51 13.19
N GLN A 136 13.06 13.54 12.67
CA GLN A 136 13.88 14.42 13.51
C GLN A 136 12.97 15.34 14.30
N ARG A 137 13.16 15.40 15.62
CA ARG A 137 12.36 16.22 16.54
C ARG A 137 13.24 17.03 17.46
N ASN A 138 12.80 18.26 17.74
CA ASN A 138 13.24 19.04 18.89
C ASN A 138 12.24 18.83 20.03
N GLY A 139 12.64 19.10 21.27
CA GLY A 139 11.81 18.79 22.46
C GLY A 139 10.46 19.51 22.57
N HIS A 140 10.18 20.47 21.68
CA HIS A 140 8.93 21.24 21.63
C HIS A 140 8.13 21.02 20.34
N ASP A 141 8.57 20.11 19.46
CA ASP A 141 7.88 19.81 18.21
C ASP A 141 6.63 18.96 18.47
N ILE A 142 5.53 19.34 17.84
CA ILE A 142 4.27 18.56 17.80
C ILE A 142 4.46 17.41 16.81
N LEU A 143 4.23 16.18 17.27
CA LEU A 143 4.28 15.00 16.44
C LEU A 143 2.93 14.75 15.77
N VAL A 144 2.89 14.94 14.45
CA VAL A 144 1.70 14.69 13.64
C VAL A 144 1.86 13.38 12.88
N SER A 145 0.86 12.53 12.91
CA SER A 145 0.85 11.25 12.19
C SER A 145 -0.40 11.08 11.32
N PHE A 146 -0.19 10.48 10.14
CA PHE A 146 -1.25 10.03 9.25
C PHE A 146 -1.23 8.51 9.17
N ASP A 147 -2.28 7.87 9.71
CA ASP A 147 -2.47 6.42 9.62
C ASP A 147 -3.56 6.09 8.62
N VAL A 148 -3.15 5.57 7.47
CA VAL A 148 -4.05 5.15 6.38
C VAL A 148 -4.33 3.64 6.40
N ASN A 149 -3.89 2.93 7.44
CA ASN A 149 -4.00 1.48 7.54
C ASN A 149 -5.20 1.00 8.37
N ARG A 150 -6.00 1.91 8.91
CA ARG A 150 -7.18 1.52 9.71
C ARG A 150 -8.23 0.84 8.85
N LEU A 151 -8.89 -0.16 9.45
CA LEU A 151 -10.07 -0.78 8.85
C LEU A 151 -11.33 -0.13 9.42
N ASP A 152 -12.35 0.03 8.59
CA ASP A 152 -13.67 0.42 9.04
C ASP A 152 -14.38 -0.77 9.71
N SER A 153 -14.56 -0.71 11.02
CA SER A 153 -15.18 -1.77 11.81
C SER A 153 -16.60 -2.10 11.34
N ASN A 154 -17.35 -1.10 10.89
CA ASN A 154 -18.71 -1.29 10.38
C ASN A 154 -18.69 -2.03 9.03
N LYS A 155 -17.72 -1.70 8.18
CA LYS A 155 -17.55 -2.36 6.89
C LYS A 155 -17.09 -3.81 7.05
N ILE A 156 -16.23 -4.08 8.04
CA ILE A 156 -15.84 -5.45 8.40
C ILE A 156 -17.05 -6.25 8.87
N ALA A 157 -17.85 -5.71 9.78
CA ALA A 157 -19.04 -6.38 10.29
C ALA A 157 -20.02 -6.71 9.17
N LYS A 158 -20.30 -5.75 8.29
CA LYS A 158 -21.15 -5.95 7.10
C LYS A 158 -20.60 -7.01 6.16
N ASN A 159 -19.31 -6.96 5.87
CA ASN A 159 -18.67 -7.95 5.00
C ASN A 159 -18.71 -9.36 5.60
N LEU A 160 -18.56 -9.50 6.93
CA LEU A 160 -18.71 -10.78 7.62
C LEU A 160 -20.15 -11.31 7.55
N GLU A 161 -21.14 -10.44 7.69
CA GLU A 161 -22.55 -10.82 7.53
C GLU A 161 -22.86 -11.28 6.10
N ASP A 162 -22.34 -10.57 5.10
CA ASP A 162 -22.54 -10.92 3.69
C ASP A 162 -21.83 -12.24 3.34
N LEU A 163 -20.62 -12.47 3.85
CA LEU A 163 -19.93 -13.77 3.72
C LEU A 163 -20.70 -14.92 4.38
N GLN A 164 -21.34 -14.68 5.54
CA GLN A 164 -22.16 -15.69 6.18
C GLN A 164 -23.42 -16.02 5.38
N LYS A 165 -24.02 -15.02 4.69
CA LYS A 165 -25.15 -15.23 3.78
C LYS A 165 -24.75 -16.05 2.56
N VAL A 166 -23.65 -15.67 1.89
CA VAL A 166 -23.12 -16.39 0.72
C VAL A 166 -22.75 -17.85 1.08
N ARG A 167 -22.13 -18.08 2.23
CA ARG A 167 -21.86 -19.44 2.71
C ARG A 167 -23.09 -20.28 2.93
N LYS A 168 -24.21 -19.69 3.37
CA LYS A 168 -25.47 -20.41 3.55
C LYS A 168 -26.16 -20.74 2.23
N GLU A 169 -25.97 -19.92 1.20
CA GLU A 169 -26.63 -20.09 -0.11
C GLU A 169 -25.84 -21.03 -1.06
N ASP A 170 -24.52 -21.04 -0.98
CA ASP A 170 -23.64 -21.74 -1.96
C ASP A 170 -23.25 -23.18 -1.56
N GLY A 171 -23.55 -23.63 -0.35
CA GLY A 171 -23.20 -25.00 0.10
C GLY A 171 -21.71 -25.33 0.02
N ARG A 172 -20.82 -24.33 0.02
CA ARG A 172 -19.38 -24.51 -0.11
C ARG A 172 -18.79 -25.22 1.12
N MET A 173 -17.87 -26.11 0.83
CA MET A 173 -17.17 -26.95 1.81
C MET A 173 -16.53 -26.11 2.93
N ASP A 174 -16.72 -26.53 4.16
CA ASP A 174 -16.04 -26.00 5.34
C ASP A 174 -14.53 -26.34 5.30
N LEU A 175 -13.72 -25.60 6.07
CA LEU A 175 -12.28 -25.87 6.22
C LEU A 175 -12.02 -27.34 6.63
N GLY A 176 -12.94 -27.95 7.40
CA GLY A 176 -12.94 -29.35 7.76
C GLY A 176 -13.10 -30.29 6.56
N ASP A 177 -13.94 -29.92 5.60
CA ASP A 177 -14.16 -30.66 4.37
C ASP A 177 -12.96 -30.57 3.44
N ILE A 178 -12.35 -29.39 3.33
CA ILE A 178 -11.12 -29.15 2.54
C ILE A 178 -9.96 -29.95 3.14
N LEU A 179 -9.77 -29.92 4.45
CA LEU A 179 -8.76 -30.72 5.15
C LEU A 179 -9.05 -32.22 5.04
N GLY A 180 -10.31 -32.62 4.97
CA GLY A 180 -10.74 -33.99 4.73
C GLY A 180 -10.38 -34.48 3.33
N GLU A 181 -10.57 -33.65 2.30
CA GLU A 181 -10.18 -33.93 0.91
C GLU A 181 -8.65 -33.97 0.74
N ILE A 182 -7.92 -33.05 1.35
CA ILE A 182 -6.44 -33.05 1.38
C ILE A 182 -5.92 -34.31 2.04
N ARG A 183 -6.60 -34.81 3.10
CA ARG A 183 -6.24 -36.04 3.82
C ARG A 183 -6.53 -37.32 3.03
N LYS A 184 -7.53 -37.30 2.13
CA LYS A 184 -7.86 -38.41 1.23
C LYS A 184 -6.86 -38.56 0.08
N HIS A 185 -6.38 -37.43 -0.46
CA HIS A 185 -5.35 -37.41 -1.49
C HIS A 185 -3.98 -37.34 -0.80
N LYS A 186 -3.43 -38.48 -0.38
CA LYS A 186 -2.06 -38.60 0.16
C LYS A 186 -1.03 -37.80 -0.69
N THR A 187 -1.01 -36.49 -0.55
CA THR A 187 0.01 -35.64 -1.12
C THR A 187 1.15 -35.56 -0.10
N ASP A 188 2.20 -36.35 -0.34
CA ASP A 188 3.34 -36.48 0.56
C ASP A 188 4.28 -35.25 0.56
N SER A 189 3.91 -34.15 -0.13
CA SER A 189 4.80 -32.99 -0.21
C SER A 189 4.06 -31.69 -0.51
N ILE A 190 4.42 -30.63 0.22
CA ILE A 190 4.06 -29.23 -0.06
C ILE A 190 4.45 -28.84 -1.50
N LEU A 191 5.48 -29.45 -2.09
CA LEU A 191 5.94 -29.24 -3.46
C LEU A 191 4.92 -29.70 -4.51
N ASP A 192 4.15 -30.75 -4.25
CA ASP A 192 3.12 -31.21 -5.19
C ASP A 192 1.89 -30.30 -5.16
N PHE A 193 1.55 -29.76 -3.98
CA PHE A 193 0.51 -28.75 -3.85
C PHE A 193 0.88 -27.44 -4.61
N VAL A 194 2.14 -27.00 -4.52
CA VAL A 194 2.65 -25.82 -5.25
C VAL A 194 2.68 -26.04 -6.76
N LYS A 195 2.95 -27.28 -7.23
CA LYS A 195 2.87 -27.62 -8.65
C LYS A 195 1.43 -27.60 -9.18
N ILE A 196 0.48 -28.18 -8.46
CA ILE A 196 -0.94 -28.19 -8.84
C ILE A 196 -1.49 -26.76 -8.88
N ALA A 197 -1.20 -25.94 -7.86
CA ALA A 197 -1.58 -24.53 -7.84
C ALA A 197 -0.91 -23.72 -8.96
N GLY A 198 0.34 -24.05 -9.32
CA GLY A 198 1.08 -23.44 -10.42
C GLY A 198 0.48 -23.77 -11.80
N ASP A 199 0.07 -25.00 -12.03
CA ASP A 199 -0.52 -25.43 -13.32
C ASP A 199 -1.93 -24.86 -13.53
N GLU A 200 -2.74 -24.76 -12.47
CA GLU A 200 -4.06 -24.12 -12.51
C GLU A 200 -3.94 -22.61 -12.77
N THR A 201 -2.97 -21.96 -12.17
CA THR A 201 -2.70 -20.53 -12.39
C THR A 201 -2.18 -20.27 -13.82
N LEU A 202 -1.34 -21.16 -14.36
CA LEU A 202 -0.89 -21.08 -15.76
C LEU A 202 -2.02 -21.28 -16.75
N LYS A 203 -2.91 -22.24 -16.54
CA LYS A 203 -4.11 -22.46 -17.37
C LYS A 203 -5.07 -21.27 -17.31
N ALA A 204 -5.24 -20.66 -16.13
CA ALA A 204 -6.05 -19.44 -15.97
C ALA A 204 -5.43 -18.24 -16.70
N LEU A 205 -4.09 -18.10 -16.68
CA LEU A 205 -3.36 -17.06 -17.41
C LEU A 205 -3.40 -17.26 -18.92
N GLU A 206 -3.32 -18.51 -19.42
CA GLU A 206 -3.47 -18.85 -20.85
C GLU A 206 -4.89 -18.58 -21.32
N LYS A 207 -5.91 -18.99 -20.57
CA LYS A 207 -7.32 -18.71 -20.85
C LYS A 207 -7.63 -17.20 -20.86
N ASN A 208 -6.99 -16.41 -19.99
CA ASN A 208 -7.10 -14.96 -20.01
C ASN A 208 -6.31 -14.32 -21.16
N ARG A 209 -5.25 -14.94 -21.66
CA ARG A 209 -4.49 -14.47 -22.80
C ARG A 209 -5.29 -14.62 -24.11
N GLU A 210 -6.05 -15.70 -24.28
CA GLU A 210 -6.98 -15.88 -25.40
C GLU A 210 -8.21 -14.96 -25.29
N ALA A 211 -8.71 -14.70 -24.07
CA ALA A 211 -9.77 -13.74 -23.80
C ALA A 211 -9.31 -12.27 -23.91
N GLY A 212 -8.01 -12.00 -23.71
CA GLY A 212 -7.41 -10.67 -23.83
C GLY A 212 -7.37 -10.11 -25.25
N GLN A 213 -7.60 -10.93 -26.29
CA GLN A 213 -7.82 -10.44 -27.65
C GLN A 213 -9.22 -9.84 -27.86
N ARG A 214 -10.14 -10.03 -26.91
CA ARG A 214 -11.40 -9.29 -26.85
C ARG A 214 -11.26 -8.25 -25.74
N LEU A 215 -10.80 -7.08 -26.11
CA LEU A 215 -10.79 -5.87 -25.29
C LEU A 215 -12.12 -5.66 -24.56
N ARG A 216 -12.28 -6.29 -23.41
CA ARG A 216 -13.24 -5.85 -22.42
C ARG A 216 -12.58 -4.71 -21.66
N SER A 217 -13.31 -3.62 -21.55
CA SER A 217 -12.84 -2.36 -21.00
C SER A 217 -12.10 -2.54 -19.66
N ALA A 218 -11.04 -1.75 -19.45
CA ALA A 218 -10.31 -1.68 -18.19
C ALA A 218 -11.24 -1.44 -16.98
N SER A 219 -12.44 -0.88 -17.21
CA SER A 219 -13.51 -0.69 -16.23
C SER A 219 -14.09 -2.02 -15.70
N GLU A 220 -14.28 -3.04 -16.54
CA GLU A 220 -14.80 -4.33 -16.05
C GLU A 220 -13.79 -5.10 -15.20
N LEU A 221 -12.47 -4.91 -15.45
CA LEU A 221 -11.41 -5.43 -14.60
C LEU A 221 -11.32 -4.66 -13.27
N ALA A 222 -11.52 -3.36 -13.31
CA ALA A 222 -11.55 -2.50 -12.13
C ALA A 222 -12.78 -2.79 -11.26
N GLU A 223 -13.97 -2.97 -11.86
CA GLU A 223 -15.19 -3.33 -11.13
C GLU A 223 -15.12 -4.70 -10.46
N LYS A 224 -14.50 -5.69 -11.10
CA LYS A 224 -14.25 -7.01 -10.45
C LYS A 224 -13.22 -6.96 -9.33
N GLN A 225 -12.31 -6.00 -9.34
CA GLN A 225 -11.32 -5.80 -8.27
C GLN A 225 -11.87 -4.96 -7.10
N ASN A 226 -12.98 -4.24 -7.29
CA ASN A 226 -13.60 -3.39 -6.25
C ASN A 226 -14.37 -4.15 -5.16
N MET A 227 -14.46 -5.48 -5.27
CA MET A 227 -15.00 -6.31 -4.19
C MET A 227 -13.85 -7.10 -3.54
N PRO A 228 -13.32 -6.66 -2.40
CA PRO A 228 -12.21 -7.36 -1.73
C PRO A 228 -12.56 -8.78 -1.28
N PHE A 229 -13.81 -9.22 -1.49
CA PHE A 229 -14.32 -10.51 -1.04
C PHE A 229 -15.11 -11.31 -2.09
N ALA A 230 -15.32 -10.78 -3.29
CA ALA A 230 -16.14 -11.42 -4.33
C ALA A 230 -15.33 -12.12 -5.43
N GLY A 231 -14.02 -12.29 -5.26
CA GLY A 231 -13.16 -13.09 -6.14
C GLY A 231 -12.67 -14.35 -5.42
N GLU A 232 -12.41 -15.40 -6.15
CA GLU A 232 -11.71 -16.56 -5.62
C GLU A 232 -10.43 -16.11 -4.90
N ASP A 233 -10.20 -16.60 -3.67
CA ASP A 233 -8.98 -16.36 -2.91
C ASP A 233 -7.80 -16.92 -3.71
N ASN A 234 -7.11 -16.04 -4.42
CA ASN A 234 -5.90 -16.40 -5.15
C ASN A 234 -4.65 -16.02 -4.34
N TYR A 235 -3.51 -16.58 -4.73
CA TYR A 235 -2.24 -16.36 -4.05
C TYR A 235 -1.92 -14.87 -3.82
N TYR A 236 -2.14 -14.02 -4.81
CA TYR A 236 -1.84 -12.59 -4.71
C TYR A 236 -2.80 -11.86 -3.77
N SER A 237 -4.09 -12.20 -3.79
CA SER A 237 -5.07 -11.57 -2.91
C SER A 237 -4.82 -11.93 -1.44
N ILE A 238 -4.51 -13.20 -1.16
CA ILE A 238 -4.18 -13.68 0.19
C ILE A 238 -2.90 -13.00 0.69
N LEU A 239 -1.85 -12.95 -0.14
CA LEU A 239 -0.57 -12.35 0.23
C LEU A 239 -0.69 -10.84 0.48
N SER A 240 -1.38 -10.12 -0.42
CA SER A 240 -1.64 -8.69 -0.27
C SER A 240 -2.43 -8.38 1.02
N ARG A 241 -3.43 -9.20 1.31
CA ARG A 241 -4.24 -9.10 2.53
C ARG A 241 -3.45 -9.36 3.78
N THR A 242 -2.65 -10.43 3.78
CA THR A 242 -1.76 -10.74 4.90
C THR A 242 -0.82 -9.58 5.17
N PHE A 243 -0.23 -9.00 4.12
CA PHE A 243 0.63 -7.83 4.25
C PHE A 243 -0.12 -6.63 4.83
N SER A 244 -1.34 -6.34 4.35
CA SER A 244 -2.17 -5.24 4.90
C SER A 244 -2.52 -5.44 6.39
N LEU A 245 -2.79 -6.67 6.81
CA LEU A 245 -3.02 -6.98 8.23
C LEU A 245 -1.77 -6.75 9.08
N MET A 246 -0.60 -7.11 8.57
CA MET A 246 0.69 -6.85 9.24
C MET A 246 0.94 -5.34 9.37
N LEU A 247 0.78 -4.57 8.29
CA LEU A 247 0.91 -3.10 8.30
C LEU A 247 0.05 -2.48 9.38
N ARG A 248 -1.22 -2.87 9.46
CA ARG A 248 -2.16 -2.38 10.47
C ARG A 248 -1.71 -2.71 11.89
N THR A 249 -1.28 -3.93 12.14
CA THR A 249 -0.84 -4.34 13.47
C THR A 249 0.40 -3.56 13.90
N ILE A 250 1.38 -3.42 13.02
CA ILE A 250 2.60 -2.65 13.28
C ILE A 250 2.26 -1.17 13.51
N SER A 251 1.44 -0.56 12.64
CA SER A 251 1.01 0.84 12.81
C SER A 251 0.32 1.06 14.16
N GLY A 252 -0.61 0.17 14.55
CA GLY A 252 -1.31 0.26 15.82
C GLY A 252 -0.37 0.22 17.03
N LEU A 253 0.57 -0.74 17.05
CA LEU A 253 1.57 -0.85 18.11
C LEU A 253 2.49 0.39 18.18
N GLN A 254 2.88 0.93 17.04
CA GLN A 254 3.71 2.12 16.98
C GLN A 254 2.97 3.36 17.47
N ILE A 255 1.68 3.52 17.11
CA ILE A 255 0.85 4.63 17.61
C ILE A 255 0.69 4.54 19.14
N GLU A 256 0.47 3.36 19.69
CA GLU A 256 0.40 3.16 21.15
C GLU A 256 1.72 3.47 21.85
N MET A 257 2.85 3.11 21.23
CA MET A 257 4.18 3.32 21.80
C MET A 257 4.59 4.79 21.77
N TYR A 258 4.41 5.45 20.62
CA TYR A 258 4.93 6.82 20.39
C TYR A 258 3.94 7.93 20.70
N LYS A 259 2.64 7.63 20.78
CA LYS A 259 1.55 8.54 21.14
C LYS A 259 1.68 9.90 20.44
N PRO A 260 1.49 9.95 19.11
CA PRO A 260 1.59 11.23 18.39
C PRO A 260 0.60 12.25 18.98
N ASP A 261 0.99 13.52 19.02
CA ASP A 261 0.18 14.61 19.55
C ASP A 261 -1.07 14.83 18.70
N ILE A 262 -0.95 14.66 17.37
CA ILE A 262 -2.05 14.73 16.43
C ILE A 262 -2.03 13.45 15.57
N LEU A 263 -3.13 12.71 15.62
CA LEU A 263 -3.32 11.50 14.81
C LEU A 263 -4.48 11.68 13.85
N VAL A 264 -4.18 11.68 12.55
CA VAL A 264 -5.19 11.63 11.49
C VAL A 264 -5.31 10.20 11.00
N THR A 265 -6.51 9.67 10.99
CA THR A 265 -6.76 8.29 10.54
C THR A 265 -7.72 8.26 9.36
N MET A 266 -7.39 7.45 8.36
CA MET A 266 -8.26 7.15 7.23
C MET A 266 -8.37 5.64 7.07
N SER A 267 -9.57 5.17 6.71
CA SER A 267 -9.76 3.74 6.45
C SER A 267 -9.15 3.35 5.11
N PHE A 268 -8.29 2.34 5.13
CA PHE A 268 -7.72 1.73 3.92
C PHE A 268 -8.82 1.20 2.98
N ASP A 269 -9.89 0.66 3.55
CA ASP A 269 -11.00 0.08 2.77
C ASP A 269 -11.86 1.13 2.06
N ALA A 270 -11.70 2.42 2.39
CA ALA A 270 -12.43 3.49 1.72
C ALA A 270 -11.86 3.79 0.32
N TYR A 271 -10.53 3.64 0.16
CA TYR A 271 -9.79 4.00 -1.05
C TYR A 271 -8.60 3.04 -1.27
N GLY A 272 -8.89 1.74 -1.30
CA GLY A 272 -7.85 0.69 -1.38
C GLY A 272 -7.54 0.18 -2.79
N SER A 273 -8.26 0.64 -3.82
CA SER A 273 -8.05 0.16 -5.18
C SER A 273 -7.14 1.07 -6.00
N ILE A 274 -6.49 0.49 -7.01
CA ILE A 274 -5.65 1.26 -7.95
C ILE A 274 -6.50 2.32 -8.67
N SER A 275 -7.78 2.03 -8.98
CA SER A 275 -8.69 2.98 -9.61
C SER A 275 -9.00 4.21 -8.74
N ASP A 276 -8.85 4.12 -7.42
CA ASP A 276 -9.10 5.25 -6.53
C ASP A 276 -8.07 6.37 -6.66
N TYR A 277 -6.90 6.10 -7.26
CA TYR A 277 -5.95 7.17 -7.61
C TYR A 277 -6.52 8.16 -8.62
N ALA A 278 -7.51 7.78 -9.44
CA ALA A 278 -8.25 8.69 -10.31
C ALA A 278 -9.24 9.59 -9.54
N ARG A 279 -9.47 9.34 -8.24
CA ARG A 279 -10.29 10.15 -7.32
C ARG A 279 -9.43 11.06 -6.43
N GLY A 280 -8.25 11.44 -6.90
CA GLY A 280 -7.26 12.17 -6.13
C GLY A 280 -7.77 13.48 -5.52
N GLU A 281 -8.67 14.20 -6.21
CA GLU A 281 -9.27 15.44 -5.70
C GLU A 281 -10.17 15.19 -4.50
N GLU A 282 -11.06 14.21 -4.58
CA GLU A 282 -11.95 13.80 -3.49
C GLU A 282 -11.17 13.33 -2.27
N ILE A 283 -10.17 12.47 -2.46
CA ILE A 283 -9.31 11.96 -1.39
C ILE A 283 -8.52 13.09 -0.72
N SER A 284 -8.01 14.03 -1.51
CA SER A 284 -7.29 15.21 -1.00
C SER A 284 -8.20 16.10 -0.14
N GLU A 285 -9.45 16.29 -0.53
CA GLU A 285 -10.42 17.08 0.22
C GLU A 285 -10.82 16.40 1.53
N LEU A 286 -11.06 15.08 1.49
CA LEU A 286 -11.30 14.30 2.71
C LEU A 286 -10.11 14.38 3.67
N GLY A 287 -8.87 14.25 3.16
CA GLY A 287 -7.67 14.38 3.99
C GLY A 287 -7.54 15.77 4.63
N ARG A 288 -7.91 16.82 3.93
CA ARG A 288 -7.94 18.19 4.44
C ARG A 288 -8.97 18.35 5.57
N GLN A 289 -10.15 17.79 5.38
CA GLN A 289 -11.21 17.81 6.40
C GLN A 289 -10.79 17.07 7.67
N LEU A 290 -10.29 15.83 7.52
CA LEU A 290 -9.82 15.02 8.65
C LEU A 290 -8.69 15.71 9.43
N MET A 291 -7.78 16.39 8.72
CA MET A 291 -6.71 17.14 9.37
C MET A 291 -7.26 18.37 10.12
N SER A 292 -8.24 19.09 9.55
CA SER A 292 -8.87 20.22 10.22
C SER A 292 -9.54 19.79 11.52
N GLU A 293 -10.32 18.70 11.49
CA GLU A 293 -10.98 18.14 12.67
C GLU A 293 -9.97 17.71 13.76
N ALA A 294 -8.84 17.13 13.34
CA ALA A 294 -7.79 16.71 14.26
C ALA A 294 -7.07 17.91 14.91
N LEU A 295 -6.85 18.99 14.15
CA LEU A 295 -6.28 20.24 14.68
C LEU A 295 -7.23 20.91 15.66
N ASP A 296 -8.52 21.05 15.30
CA ASP A 296 -9.53 21.64 16.19
C ASP A 296 -9.67 20.85 17.51
N LYS A 297 -9.50 19.53 17.45
CA LYS A 297 -9.48 18.69 18.63
C LYS A 297 -8.24 18.97 19.49
N TYR A 298 -7.06 18.99 18.87
CA TYR A 298 -5.80 19.25 19.56
C TYR A 298 -5.81 20.63 20.21
N GLU A 299 -6.29 21.67 19.55
CA GLU A 299 -6.39 23.02 20.11
C GLU A 299 -7.33 23.07 21.33
N ARG A 300 -8.50 22.43 21.25
CA ARG A 300 -9.41 22.36 22.41
C ARG A 300 -8.80 21.66 23.61
N GLU A 301 -8.10 20.55 23.38
CA GLU A 301 -7.49 19.76 24.47
C GLU A 301 -6.27 20.45 25.10
N ASN A 302 -5.64 21.41 24.41
CA ASN A 302 -4.44 22.12 24.87
C ASN A 302 -4.67 23.60 25.19
N HIS A 303 -5.88 24.15 24.99
CA HIS A 303 -6.24 25.52 25.38
C HIS A 303 -6.88 25.64 26.79
N ASP A 304 -7.13 24.54 27.47
CA ASP A 304 -7.64 24.53 28.85
C ASP A 304 -6.52 24.63 29.93
N PHE A 305 -5.34 25.15 29.54
CA PHE A 305 -4.23 25.45 30.48
C PHE A 305 -3.78 26.90 30.42
#